data_e5be2426705f4dbe5c2e2e12a81b7a4c
#
_entry.id   e5be2426705f4dbe5c2e2e12a81b7a4c
#
_cell.length_a   1.000
_cell.length_b   1.000
_cell.length_c   1.000
_cell.angle_alpha   90.00
_cell.angle_beta   90.00
_cell.angle_gamma   90.00
#
_symmetry.space_group_name_H-M   'P 1'
#
loop_
_entity.id
_entity.type
_entity.pdbx_description
1 polymer ?
#
loop_
_entity_poly.entity_id
_entity_poly.type
_entity_poly.pdbx_seq_one_letter_code
_entity_poly.pdbx_strand_id
1 'polypeptide(L)'
;MARGGRGFQGTVLKALRVPEHKLTVTGVRELAPYTELTVHCPSLLGADTAILPPTTWVRMWIQQGGRQHQRAYTLTRINRAHATAIILVLHHEPSGPASRWAKRIKPGATVSVQVMGGTSYR
;
A
#
# COMPACT_ATOMS: atom_id res chain seq x y z
N MET A 1 -5.42 -8.91 19.20
CA MET A 1 -4.95 -8.48 18.92
C MET A 1 -5.07 -7.45 18.51
N ALA A 2 -4.80 -6.89 18.73
CA ALA A 2 -5.03 -5.73 18.34
C ALA A 2 -4.31 -5.31 17.24
N ARG A 3 -4.88 -4.76 16.31
CA ARG A 3 -4.20 -4.21 15.29
C ARG A 3 -4.21 -2.76 15.44
N GLY A 4 -3.90 -2.26 16.52
CA GLY A 4 -3.70 -0.87 16.77
C GLY A 4 -4.78 -0.05 16.17
N GLY A 5 -4.76 0.95 15.58
CA GLY A 5 -5.77 1.88 15.19
C GLY A 5 -6.81 1.45 14.17
N ARG A 6 -6.93 0.18 13.84
CA ARG A 6 -7.95 -0.21 12.89
C ARG A 6 -9.34 -0.18 13.48
N GLY A 7 -9.50 -0.70 14.68
CA GLY A 7 -10.76 -0.66 15.38
C GLY A 7 -11.93 -1.18 14.56
N PHE A 8 -13.03 -0.47 14.64
CA PHE A 8 -14.25 -0.88 13.98
C PHE A 8 -14.09 -1.01 12.48
N GLN A 9 -13.34 -0.11 11.88
CA GLN A 9 -13.19 -0.13 10.44
C GLN A 9 -12.47 -1.39 9.96
N GLY A 10 -11.45 -1.82 10.68
CA GLY A 10 -10.78 -3.05 10.33
C GLY A 10 -11.70 -4.24 10.46
N THR A 11 -12.54 -4.24 11.49
CA THR A 11 -13.51 -5.31 11.68
C THR A 11 -14.52 -5.35 10.55
N VAL A 12 -15.02 -4.21 10.13
CA VAL A 12 -15.99 -4.16 9.04
C VAL A 12 -15.38 -4.70 7.75
N LEU A 13 -14.17 -4.29 7.42
CA LEU A 13 -13.53 -4.78 6.22
C LEU A 13 -13.34 -6.29 6.27
N LYS A 14 -12.99 -6.82 7.43
CA LYS A 14 -12.85 -8.24 7.56
C LYS A 14 -14.18 -8.95 7.36
N ALA A 15 -15.25 -8.39 7.92
CA ALA A 15 -16.57 -8.98 7.78
C ALA A 15 -17.01 -8.99 6.33
N LEU A 16 -16.57 -8.04 5.53
CA LEU A 16 -16.88 -8.00 4.11
C LEU A 16 -15.93 -8.86 3.29
N ARG A 17 -15.02 -9.55 3.98
CA ARG A 17 -14.10 -10.47 3.33
C ARG A 17 -13.19 -9.83 2.32
N VAL A 18 -12.75 -8.62 2.59
CA VAL A 18 -11.75 -7.97 1.76
C VAL A 18 -10.39 -8.53 2.16
N PRO A 19 -9.72 -9.26 1.28
CA PRO A 19 -8.44 -9.87 1.65
C PRO A 19 -7.38 -8.84 1.97
N GLU A 20 -6.53 -9.18 2.93
CA GLU A 20 -5.35 -8.37 3.20
C GLU A 20 -4.15 -9.04 2.57
N HIS A 21 -3.29 -8.22 2.01
CA HIS A 21 -2.03 -8.67 1.44
C HIS A 21 -0.89 -7.97 2.15
N LYS A 22 0.26 -8.60 2.17
CA LYS A 22 1.43 -8.00 2.78
C LYS A 22 2.36 -7.53 1.68
N LEU A 23 2.54 -6.23 1.57
CA LEU A 23 3.51 -5.66 0.66
C LEU A 23 4.85 -5.59 1.36
N THR A 24 5.91 -5.95 0.64
CA THR A 24 7.27 -5.73 1.13
C THR A 24 7.87 -4.59 0.33
N VAL A 25 8.38 -3.58 1.00
CA VAL A 25 9.09 -2.50 0.33
C VAL A 25 10.46 -3.02 -0.04
N THR A 26 10.78 -3.02 -1.33
CA THR A 26 12.06 -3.52 -1.79
C THR A 26 12.98 -2.40 -2.27
N GLY A 27 12.45 -1.22 -2.50
CA GLY A 27 13.25 -0.08 -2.91
C GLY A 27 12.62 1.22 -2.46
N VAL A 28 13.45 2.19 -2.13
CA VAL A 28 12.98 3.52 -1.73
C VAL A 28 13.85 4.54 -2.44
N ARG A 29 13.22 5.48 -3.12
CA ARG A 29 13.97 6.50 -3.84
C ARG A 29 13.29 7.85 -3.66
N GLU A 30 14.07 8.85 -3.29
CA GLU A 30 13.54 10.18 -3.15
C GLU A 30 13.46 10.86 -4.51
N LEU A 31 12.27 11.30 -4.86
CA LEU A 31 12.03 12.01 -6.10
C LEU A 31 11.17 13.21 -5.77
N ALA A 32 11.75 14.17 -5.07
CA ALA A 32 10.99 15.32 -4.59
C ALA A 32 10.05 15.86 -5.66
N PRO A 33 8.78 16.10 -5.35
CA PRO A 33 8.19 16.09 -4.02
C PRO A 33 7.64 14.72 -3.59
N TYR A 34 8.13 13.63 -4.16
CA TYR A 34 7.64 12.28 -3.86
C TYR A 34 8.73 11.42 -3.25
N THR A 35 8.31 10.39 -2.54
CA THR A 35 9.13 9.21 -2.30
C THR A 35 8.56 8.10 -3.17
N GLU A 36 9.39 7.47 -3.96
CA GLU A 36 8.99 6.35 -4.79
C GLU A 36 9.30 5.06 -4.06
N LEU A 37 8.29 4.23 -3.89
CA LEU A 37 8.46 2.93 -3.24
C LEU A 37 8.29 1.84 -4.28
N THR A 38 9.26 0.94 -4.37
CA THR A 38 9.08 -0.30 -5.11
C THR A 38 8.58 -1.33 -4.12
N VAL A 39 7.48 -1.98 -4.43
CA VAL A 39 6.87 -2.94 -3.52
C VAL A 39 6.73 -4.29 -4.21
N HIS A 40 6.78 -5.35 -3.40
CA HIS A 40 6.69 -6.73 -3.87
C HIS A 40 5.58 -7.41 -3.13
N CYS A 41 4.69 -8.08 -3.87
CA CYS A 41 3.54 -8.73 -3.26
C CYS A 41 3.05 -9.88 -4.15
N PRO A 42 3.62 -11.07 -4.01
CA PRO A 42 3.24 -12.19 -4.88
C PRO A 42 1.76 -12.54 -4.80
N SER A 43 1.14 -12.41 -3.63
CA SER A 43 -0.25 -12.79 -3.48
C SER A 43 -1.22 -11.86 -4.20
N LEU A 44 -0.77 -10.67 -4.57
CA LEU A 44 -1.61 -9.69 -5.24
C LEU A 44 -1.14 -9.44 -6.66
N LEU A 45 0.16 -9.40 -6.87
CA LEU A 45 0.74 -8.94 -8.13
C LEU A 45 1.37 -10.05 -8.97
N GLY A 46 1.42 -11.26 -8.45
CA GLY A 46 2.12 -12.35 -9.12
C GLY A 46 1.45 -12.82 -10.39
N ALA A 47 2.17 -13.60 -11.18
CA ALA A 47 1.70 -14.07 -12.47
C ALA A 47 0.46 -14.96 -12.36
N ASP A 48 0.28 -15.61 -11.22
CA ASP A 48 -0.86 -16.50 -11.00
C ASP A 48 -2.08 -15.81 -10.43
N THR A 49 -2.00 -14.50 -10.22
CA THR A 49 -3.13 -13.76 -9.65
C THR A 49 -3.95 -13.14 -10.77
N ALA A 50 -5.13 -12.64 -10.41
CA ALA A 50 -5.95 -11.94 -11.38
C ALA A 50 -5.24 -10.68 -11.87
N ILE A 51 -5.48 -10.33 -13.13
CA ILE A 51 -4.93 -9.10 -13.69
C ILE A 51 -5.71 -7.93 -13.12
N LEU A 52 -4.99 -6.97 -12.56
CA LEU A 52 -5.62 -5.81 -11.96
C LEU A 52 -5.87 -4.72 -13.00
N PRO A 53 -6.96 -3.98 -12.86
CA PRO A 53 -7.18 -2.83 -13.75
C PRO A 53 -6.06 -1.80 -13.61
N PRO A 54 -5.81 -1.00 -14.66
CA PRO A 54 -4.68 -0.05 -14.65
C PRO A 54 -4.71 0.97 -13.51
N THR A 55 -5.89 1.30 -13.02
CA THR A 55 -5.99 2.31 -11.97
C THR A 55 -6.33 1.69 -10.63
N THR A 56 -5.91 0.47 -10.41
CA THR A 56 -6.13 -0.20 -9.14
C THR A 56 -5.47 0.57 -8.01
N TRP A 57 -6.20 0.77 -6.94
CA TRP A 57 -5.65 1.42 -5.76
C TRP A 57 -5.86 0.53 -4.54
N VAL A 58 -4.98 0.72 -3.59
CA VAL A 58 -4.98 -0.06 -2.36
C VAL A 58 -5.09 0.86 -1.16
N ARG A 59 -5.66 0.34 -0.10
CA ARG A 59 -5.65 0.99 1.20
C ARG A 59 -4.50 0.40 1.99
N MET A 60 -3.57 1.26 2.40
CA MET A 60 -2.41 0.85 3.16
C MET A 60 -2.61 1.19 4.62
N TRP A 61 -2.21 0.27 5.49
CA TRP A 61 -2.25 0.49 6.92
C TRP A 61 -0.86 0.89 7.39
N ILE A 62 -0.66 2.19 7.55
CA ILE A 62 0.65 2.77 7.83
C ILE A 62 0.84 2.93 9.33
N GLN A 63 1.94 2.39 9.86
CA GLN A 63 2.30 2.54 11.26
C GLN A 63 3.13 3.79 11.43
N GLN A 64 2.61 4.77 12.13
CA GLN A 64 3.32 6.01 12.37
C GLN A 64 2.83 6.63 13.66
N GLY A 65 3.77 7.00 14.52
CA GLY A 65 3.44 7.64 15.78
C GLY A 65 2.67 6.76 16.74
N GLY A 66 2.95 5.45 16.72
CA GLY A 66 2.27 4.50 17.60
C GLY A 66 0.85 4.16 17.20
N ARG A 67 0.43 4.55 16.03
CA ARG A 67 -0.93 4.33 15.54
C ARG A 67 -0.90 3.84 14.13
N GLN A 68 -1.99 3.20 13.70
CA GLN A 68 -2.15 2.82 12.31
C GLN A 68 -3.03 3.84 11.61
N HIS A 69 -2.61 4.23 10.42
CA HIS A 69 -3.34 5.19 9.61
C HIS A 69 -3.68 4.55 8.28
N GLN A 70 -4.87 4.81 7.77
CA GLN A 70 -5.26 4.34 6.46
C GLN A 70 -4.94 5.39 5.43
N ARG A 71 -4.29 4.99 4.35
CA ARG A 71 -4.04 5.89 3.24
C ARG A 71 -4.19 5.12 1.93
N ALA A 72 -4.74 5.76 0.94
CA ALA A 72 -5.00 5.14 -0.36
C ALA A 72 -3.92 5.53 -1.36
N TYR A 73 -3.42 4.55 -2.09
CA TYR A 73 -2.43 4.80 -3.13
C TYR A 73 -2.72 3.96 -4.35
N THR A 74 -2.44 4.51 -5.51
CA THR A 74 -2.58 3.78 -6.76
C THR A 74 -1.33 2.95 -7.00
N LEU A 75 -1.54 1.72 -7.46
CA LEU A 75 -0.44 0.87 -7.88
C LEU A 75 -0.09 1.21 -9.32
N THR A 76 1.17 1.51 -9.59
CA THR A 76 1.61 1.82 -10.94
C THR A 76 2.74 0.91 -11.34
N ARG A 77 3.00 0.82 -12.63
CA ARG A 77 4.09 0.02 -13.19
C ARG A 77 4.09 -1.41 -12.66
N ILE A 78 2.94 -2.03 -12.71
CA ILE A 78 2.81 -3.41 -12.22
C ILE A 78 3.60 -4.33 -13.12
N ASN A 79 4.51 -5.11 -12.52
CA ASN A 79 5.30 -6.10 -13.22
C ASN A 79 4.94 -7.47 -12.66
N ARG A 80 4.12 -8.21 -13.37
CA ARG A 80 3.61 -9.49 -12.88
C ARG A 80 4.68 -10.57 -12.80
N ALA A 81 5.68 -10.50 -13.70
CA ALA A 81 6.75 -11.49 -13.69
C ALA A 81 7.55 -11.43 -12.40
N HIS A 82 7.70 -10.24 -11.83
CA HIS A 82 8.44 -10.05 -10.58
C HIS A 82 7.53 -9.78 -9.39
N ALA A 83 6.24 -9.68 -9.62
CA ALA A 83 5.23 -9.39 -8.59
C ALA A 83 5.52 -8.06 -7.90
N THR A 84 5.86 -7.04 -8.67
CA THR A 84 6.23 -5.74 -8.14
C THR A 84 5.33 -4.64 -8.70
N ALA A 85 5.33 -3.52 -8.00
CA ALA A 85 4.65 -2.31 -8.46
C ALA A 85 5.35 -1.11 -7.83
N ILE A 86 4.96 0.07 -8.30
CA ILE A 86 5.50 1.33 -7.77
C ILE A 86 4.37 2.08 -7.08
N ILE A 87 4.68 2.66 -5.94
CA ILE A 87 3.77 3.56 -5.23
C ILE A 87 4.52 4.88 -5.02
N LEU A 88 3.85 5.99 -5.32
CA LEU A 88 4.42 7.32 -5.10
C LEU A 88 3.73 7.97 -3.92
N VAL A 89 4.52 8.39 -2.94
CA VAL A 89 4.00 9.09 -1.78
C VAL A 89 4.36 10.57 -1.91
N LEU A 90 3.36 11.41 -2.08
CA LEU A 90 3.56 12.84 -2.22
C LEU A 90 3.82 13.47 -0.85
N HIS A 91 4.85 14.28 -0.77
CA HIS A 91 5.14 15.02 0.45
C HIS A 91 4.57 16.42 0.36
N HIS A 92 3.99 16.87 1.44
CA HIS A 92 3.44 18.21 1.52
C HIS A 92 3.62 18.73 2.94
N GLU A 93 3.44 20.02 3.11
CA GLU A 93 3.56 20.64 4.42
C GLU A 93 2.19 21.10 4.88
N PRO A 94 1.84 20.83 6.14
CA PRO A 94 2.62 20.02 7.10
C PRO A 94 2.60 18.55 6.75
N SER A 95 3.64 17.84 7.16
CA SER A 95 3.75 16.43 6.84
C SER A 95 2.69 15.62 7.56
N GLY A 96 2.00 14.77 6.84
CA GLY A 96 1.07 13.82 7.41
C GLY A 96 1.74 12.51 7.77
N PRO A 97 0.95 11.54 8.31
CA PRO A 97 1.53 10.26 8.74
C PRO A 97 2.20 9.49 7.60
N ALA A 98 1.60 9.48 6.41
CA ALA A 98 2.18 8.74 5.30
C ALA A 98 3.49 9.35 4.85
N SER A 99 3.56 10.68 4.82
CA SER A 99 4.78 11.36 4.43
C SER A 99 5.90 11.06 5.41
N ARG A 100 5.61 11.14 6.71
CA ARG A 100 6.62 10.84 7.72
C ARG A 100 7.06 9.39 7.66
N TRP A 101 6.11 8.48 7.44
CA TRP A 101 6.41 7.07 7.30
C TRP A 101 7.32 6.83 6.09
N ALA A 102 6.99 7.43 4.95
CA ALA A 102 7.75 7.22 3.72
C ALA A 102 9.18 7.74 3.83
N LYS A 103 9.37 8.78 4.62
CA LYS A 103 10.71 9.36 4.79
C LYS A 103 11.62 8.49 5.64
N ARG A 104 11.07 7.60 6.47
CA ARG A 104 11.89 6.76 7.33
C ARG A 104 11.93 5.30 6.92
N ILE A 105 11.07 4.89 6.01
CA ILE A 105 10.96 3.47 5.68
C ILE A 105 12.18 3.01 4.90
N LYS A 106 12.54 1.76 5.06
CA LYS A 106 13.69 1.17 4.40
C LYS A 106 13.31 -0.12 3.72
N PRO A 107 14.09 -0.55 2.73
CA PRO A 107 13.82 -1.85 2.10
C PRO A 107 13.77 -2.96 3.14
N GLY A 108 12.85 -3.86 2.97
CA GLY A 108 12.59 -4.93 3.92
C GLY A 108 11.38 -4.68 4.79
N ALA A 109 10.91 -3.45 4.87
CA ALA A 109 9.72 -3.14 5.64
C ALA A 109 8.49 -3.72 4.98
N THR A 110 7.49 -4.05 5.79
CA THR A 110 6.24 -4.61 5.28
C THR A 110 5.07 -3.73 5.67
N VAL A 111 4.03 -3.76 4.83
CA VAL A 111 2.83 -3.00 5.04
C VAL A 111 1.64 -3.86 4.64
N SER A 112 0.59 -3.82 5.42
CA SER A 112 -0.64 -4.52 5.10
C SER A 112 -1.50 -3.68 4.18
N VAL A 113 -2.05 -4.27 3.13
CA VAL A 113 -2.87 -3.55 2.17
C VAL A 113 -4.11 -4.33 1.80
N GLN A 114 -5.11 -3.60 1.33
CA GLN A 114 -6.32 -4.20 0.77
C GLN A 114 -6.63 -3.49 -0.53
N VAL A 115 -7.01 -4.27 -1.54
CA VAL A 115 -7.41 -3.68 -2.82
C VAL A 115 -8.81 -3.12 -2.63
N MET A 116 -8.95 -1.84 -2.92
CA MET A 116 -10.22 -1.16 -2.70
C MET A 116 -10.95 -0.82 -3.99
N GLY A 117 -10.26 -0.82 -5.11
CA GLY A 117 -10.92 -0.52 -6.36
C GLY A 117 -9.95 -0.33 -7.48
N GLY A 118 -10.47 0.00 -8.61
CA GLY A 118 -9.74 0.26 -9.81
C GLY A 118 -10.75 0.63 -10.87
N THR A 119 -10.27 1.12 -11.95
CA THR A 119 -11.13 1.54 -12.98
C THR A 119 -11.54 0.41 -13.80
N SER A 120 -12.50 -0.28 -13.41
CA SER A 120 -12.80 -1.32 -14.17
C SER A 120 -14.10 -1.14 -14.47
N TYR A 121 -14.46 -0.79 -15.44
CA TYR A 121 -15.62 -0.79 -15.64
C TYR A 121 -15.87 -1.41 -16.52
N ARG A 122 -16.63 -1.61 -16.63
CA ARG A 122 -17.05 -2.36 -17.32
C ARG A 122 -17.95 -1.83 -17.90
#